data_f98578a5f77927f629a9799cf59c6300
#
_entry.id   f98578a5f77927f629a9799cf59c6300
#
_cell.length_a   1.000
_cell.length_b   1.000
_cell.length_c   1.000
_cell.angle_alpha   90.00
_cell.angle_beta   90.00
_cell.angle_gamma   90.00
#
_symmetry.space_group_name_H-M   'P 1'
#
loop_
_entity.id
_entity.type
_entity.pdbx_description
1 polymer ?
#
loop_
_entity_poly.entity_id
_entity_poly.type
_entity_poly.pdbx_seq_one_letter_code
_entity_poly.pdbx_strand_id
1 'polypeptide(L)'
;MVYTLTLNPSLDYVMYPKSSLKNGGTNRSEREELRAGGKGINVSIVLKNLDVPSKALGFIAGTTGDEIEGTLRSIGIRTGFIMLPFKNGMSRINVKIRIPADVKGKKGYEETELNAAGPVVESEAVDDLCDRIERLEDGDILVLAGSMPSTAPEDTLERILSAIPDGVKFVVDMTGDRLKKALKFGPFLIKPNLEELCQAAGRELAEEEDIIAEAEKLKKAGARNVIVSMGADGAILVDKDGCIHKCKAPSGKPLGAFGAGDSMTAGFIKGFIDEHDYDYALKLGVAAGSAAVFEGKLPSYDEIMKVFDKV
;
A
#
# COMPACT_ATOMS: atom_id res chain seq x y z
N MET A 1 -2.30 15.72 -9.84
CA MET A 1 -2.86 14.35 -10.00
C MET A 1 -2.20 13.41 -9.01
N VAL A 2 -2.80 12.23 -8.68
CA VAL A 2 -2.12 11.20 -7.88
C VAL A 2 -1.64 10.07 -8.80
N TYR A 3 -0.39 9.67 -8.65
CA TYR A 3 0.20 8.51 -9.32
C TYR A 3 0.54 7.47 -8.26
N THR A 4 0.27 6.19 -8.54
CA THR A 4 0.63 5.10 -7.65
C THR A 4 1.57 4.16 -8.35
N LEU A 5 2.71 3.90 -7.76
CA LEU A 5 3.74 3.05 -8.33
C LEU A 5 3.79 1.72 -7.59
N THR A 6 3.46 0.66 -8.32
CA THR A 6 3.59 -0.74 -7.87
C THR A 6 4.62 -1.42 -8.76
N LEU A 7 5.84 -1.60 -8.24
CA LEU A 7 6.93 -2.18 -9.04
C LEU A 7 6.75 -3.66 -9.34
N ASN A 8 5.99 -4.39 -8.51
CA ASN A 8 5.72 -5.81 -8.65
C ASN A 8 4.23 -6.13 -8.41
N PRO A 9 3.33 -5.67 -9.29
CA PRO A 9 1.91 -5.97 -9.19
C PRO A 9 1.63 -7.46 -9.27
N SER A 10 0.52 -7.88 -8.72
CA SER A 10 0.10 -9.29 -8.71
C SER A 10 -1.32 -9.46 -9.21
N LEU A 11 -1.59 -10.66 -9.71
CA LEU A 11 -2.92 -11.19 -9.83
C LEU A 11 -3.17 -12.07 -8.61
N ASP A 12 -3.99 -11.61 -7.67
CA ASP A 12 -4.26 -12.34 -6.43
C ASP A 12 -5.42 -13.32 -6.68
N TYR A 13 -5.12 -14.61 -6.59
CA TYR A 13 -6.09 -15.69 -6.73
C TYR A 13 -6.46 -16.22 -5.35
N VAL A 14 -7.66 -15.87 -4.89
CA VAL A 14 -8.16 -16.23 -3.55
C VAL A 14 -9.07 -17.43 -3.66
N MET A 15 -8.75 -18.51 -2.96
CA MET A 15 -9.49 -19.77 -2.95
C MET A 15 -10.08 -20.03 -1.57
N TYR A 16 -11.31 -20.53 -1.51
CA TYR A 16 -12.04 -20.84 -0.29
C TYR A 16 -12.39 -22.33 -0.26
N PRO A 17 -11.49 -23.22 0.24
CA PRO A 17 -11.80 -24.63 0.43
C PRO A 17 -12.81 -24.83 1.57
N LYS A 18 -13.59 -25.94 1.52
CA LYS A 18 -14.56 -26.29 2.57
C LYS A 18 -13.96 -26.55 3.93
N SER A 19 -12.72 -27.04 3.97
CA SER A 19 -12.05 -27.53 5.15
C SER A 19 -10.55 -27.40 5.01
N SER A 20 -9.80 -27.76 6.03
CA SER A 20 -8.34 -27.85 6.02
C SER A 20 -7.83 -28.64 4.81
N LEU A 21 -6.70 -28.18 4.26
CA LEU A 21 -6.07 -28.84 3.11
C LEU A 21 -5.54 -30.23 3.49
N LYS A 22 -5.75 -31.17 2.58
CA LYS A 22 -5.13 -32.50 2.64
C LYS A 22 -3.84 -32.49 1.84
N ASN A 23 -2.70 -32.56 2.51
CA ASN A 23 -1.40 -32.67 1.85
C ASN A 23 -1.32 -33.96 1.01
N GLY A 24 -0.85 -33.85 -0.22
CA GLY A 24 -0.75 -34.98 -1.14
C GLY A 24 -2.10 -35.45 -1.74
N GLY A 25 -3.19 -34.76 -1.42
CA GLY A 25 -4.54 -35.07 -1.91
C GLY A 25 -5.13 -34.01 -2.81
N THR A 26 -6.27 -34.34 -3.44
CA THR A 26 -7.07 -33.35 -4.20
C THR A 26 -7.93 -32.54 -3.26
N ASN A 27 -7.73 -31.22 -3.25
CA ASN A 27 -8.57 -30.26 -2.54
C ASN A 27 -9.44 -29.52 -3.58
N ARG A 28 -10.64 -29.13 -3.21
CA ARG A 28 -11.56 -28.36 -4.07
C ARG A 28 -12.00 -27.10 -3.37
N SER A 29 -11.95 -26.00 -4.11
CA SER A 29 -12.50 -24.71 -3.68
C SER A 29 -14.01 -24.69 -3.85
N GLU A 30 -14.73 -23.99 -2.98
CA GLU A 30 -16.14 -23.68 -3.11
C GLU A 30 -16.40 -22.33 -3.77
N ARG A 31 -15.46 -21.41 -3.59
CA ARG A 31 -15.48 -20.06 -4.14
C ARG A 31 -14.09 -19.61 -4.49
N GLU A 32 -14.01 -18.81 -5.52
CA GLU A 32 -12.76 -18.25 -6.01
C GLU A 32 -12.96 -16.78 -6.35
N GLU A 33 -11.90 -16.01 -6.15
CA GLU A 33 -11.86 -14.60 -6.50
C GLU A 33 -10.54 -14.28 -7.18
N LEU A 34 -10.60 -13.49 -8.24
CA LEU A 34 -9.44 -12.97 -8.93
C LEU A 34 -9.40 -11.45 -8.76
N ARG A 35 -8.28 -10.92 -8.32
CA ARG A 35 -8.13 -9.49 -8.02
C ARG A 35 -6.80 -8.96 -8.52
N ALA A 36 -6.80 -7.77 -9.10
CA ALA A 36 -5.56 -7.03 -9.29
C ALA A 36 -5.02 -6.63 -7.91
N GLY A 37 -3.74 -6.94 -7.65
CA GLY A 37 -3.11 -6.78 -6.36
C GLY A 37 -1.81 -5.98 -6.42
N GLY A 38 -1.38 -5.54 -5.25
CA GLY A 38 -0.21 -4.70 -5.03
C GLY A 38 -0.57 -3.44 -4.28
N LYS A 39 0.29 -3.00 -3.35
CA LYS A 39 -0.03 -1.88 -2.44
C LYS A 39 -0.43 -0.60 -3.18
N GLY A 40 0.34 -0.16 -4.19
CA GLY A 40 -0.01 1.03 -4.96
C GLY A 40 -1.32 0.87 -5.74
N ILE A 41 -1.63 -0.32 -6.25
CA ILE A 41 -2.91 -0.64 -6.87
C ILE A 41 -4.05 -0.51 -5.85
N ASN A 42 -3.88 -1.06 -4.65
CA ASN A 42 -4.86 -0.91 -3.57
C ASN A 42 -5.11 0.56 -3.22
N VAL A 43 -4.03 1.37 -3.14
CA VAL A 43 -4.15 2.84 -2.95
C VAL A 43 -4.98 3.47 -4.08
N SER A 44 -4.70 3.12 -5.36
CA SER A 44 -5.48 3.64 -6.50
C SER A 44 -6.96 3.26 -6.42
N ILE A 45 -7.29 2.04 -5.99
CA ILE A 45 -8.68 1.58 -5.86
C ILE A 45 -9.40 2.39 -4.78
N VAL A 46 -8.77 2.59 -3.61
CA VAL A 46 -9.38 3.37 -2.52
C VAL A 46 -9.47 4.85 -2.88
N LEU A 47 -8.45 5.43 -3.54
CA LEU A 47 -8.53 6.81 -4.06
C LEU A 47 -9.71 6.97 -5.02
N LYS A 48 -9.90 6.01 -5.93
CA LYS A 48 -11.06 6.02 -6.84
C LYS A 48 -12.38 5.95 -6.06
N ASN A 49 -12.47 5.12 -5.02
CA ASN A 49 -13.66 5.05 -4.16
C ASN A 49 -13.90 6.36 -3.39
N LEU A 50 -12.86 7.16 -3.16
CA LEU A 50 -12.90 8.50 -2.55
C LEU A 50 -13.00 9.64 -3.59
N ASP A 51 -13.35 9.34 -4.84
CA ASP A 51 -13.45 10.28 -5.96
C ASP A 51 -12.17 11.08 -6.25
N VAL A 52 -11.00 10.49 -5.94
CA VAL A 52 -9.69 11.05 -6.31
C VAL A 52 -9.16 10.34 -7.55
N PRO A 53 -9.02 11.04 -8.68
CA PRO A 53 -8.46 10.44 -9.88
C PRO A 53 -6.99 10.09 -9.67
N SER A 54 -6.62 8.86 -10.05
CA SER A 54 -5.25 8.38 -10.00
C SER A 54 -4.82 7.68 -11.29
N LYS A 55 -3.50 7.52 -11.46
CA LYS A 55 -2.90 6.73 -12.53
C LYS A 55 -1.94 5.71 -11.96
N ALA A 56 -2.20 4.43 -12.20
CA ALA A 56 -1.36 3.33 -11.75
C ALA A 56 -0.16 3.14 -12.70
N LEU A 57 1.04 3.11 -12.13
CA LEU A 57 2.32 2.89 -12.80
C LEU A 57 2.99 1.61 -12.25
N GLY A 58 3.95 1.09 -12.98
CA GLY A 58 4.76 -0.06 -12.57
C GLY A 58 5.10 -0.96 -13.75
N PHE A 59 5.53 -2.20 -13.47
CA PHE A 59 5.87 -3.19 -14.48
C PHE A 59 4.82 -4.27 -14.53
N ILE A 60 4.33 -4.60 -15.73
CA ILE A 60 3.46 -5.76 -15.98
C ILE A 60 4.03 -6.62 -17.09
N ALA A 61 3.68 -7.91 -17.10
CA ALA A 61 4.17 -8.85 -18.09
C ALA A 61 3.15 -9.95 -18.39
N GLY A 62 3.10 -10.39 -19.63
CA GLY A 62 2.30 -11.52 -20.08
C GLY A 62 0.79 -11.34 -19.84
N THR A 63 0.04 -12.42 -20.01
CA THR A 63 -1.43 -12.43 -19.89
C THR A 63 -1.94 -12.01 -18.52
N THR A 64 -1.20 -12.31 -17.45
CA THR A 64 -1.55 -11.86 -16.10
C THR A 64 -1.37 -10.36 -15.93
N GLY A 65 -0.41 -9.76 -16.63
CA GLY A 65 -0.25 -8.31 -16.72
C GLY A 65 -1.41 -7.64 -17.45
N ASP A 66 -1.83 -8.21 -18.57
CA ASP A 66 -3.00 -7.76 -19.33
C ASP A 66 -4.27 -7.80 -18.48
N GLU A 67 -4.45 -8.88 -17.70
CA GLU A 67 -5.60 -9.03 -16.80
C GLU A 67 -5.59 -7.98 -15.67
N ILE A 68 -4.43 -7.71 -15.06
CA ILE A 68 -4.29 -6.66 -14.05
C ILE A 68 -4.68 -5.30 -14.65
N GLU A 69 -4.13 -4.94 -15.80
CA GLU A 69 -4.41 -3.67 -16.45
C GLU A 69 -5.88 -3.57 -16.89
N GLY A 70 -6.42 -4.64 -17.49
CA GLY A 70 -7.82 -4.74 -17.89
C GLY A 70 -8.78 -4.56 -16.71
N THR A 71 -8.50 -5.20 -15.58
CA THR A 71 -9.28 -5.05 -14.35
C THR A 71 -9.29 -3.61 -13.87
N LEU A 72 -8.14 -2.95 -13.81
CA LEU A 72 -8.07 -1.55 -13.37
C LEU A 72 -8.81 -0.60 -14.30
N ARG A 73 -8.66 -0.78 -15.62
CA ARG A 73 -9.38 0.02 -16.61
C ARG A 73 -10.89 -0.19 -16.54
N SER A 74 -11.36 -1.42 -16.30
CA SER A 74 -12.78 -1.75 -16.19
C SER A 74 -13.48 -1.02 -15.04
N ILE A 75 -12.75 -0.73 -13.97
CA ILE A 75 -13.24 0.05 -12.83
C ILE A 75 -12.92 1.55 -12.94
N GLY A 76 -12.39 2.02 -14.07
CA GLY A 76 -12.16 3.44 -14.36
C GLY A 76 -10.85 4.02 -13.81
N ILE A 77 -9.90 3.19 -13.39
CA ILE A 77 -8.55 3.63 -13.00
C ILE A 77 -7.68 3.76 -14.25
N ARG A 78 -7.03 4.93 -14.41
CA ARG A 78 -6.06 5.14 -15.48
C ARG A 78 -4.80 4.32 -15.22
N THR A 79 -4.22 3.79 -16.28
CA THR A 79 -3.01 2.99 -16.22
C THR A 79 -1.89 3.59 -17.06
N GLY A 80 -0.68 3.31 -16.68
CA GLY A 80 0.53 3.72 -17.38
C GLY A 80 1.64 2.73 -17.04
N PHE A 81 1.33 1.43 -17.05
CA PHE A 81 2.32 0.39 -16.81
C PHE A 81 3.32 0.29 -17.97
N ILE A 82 4.54 -0.09 -17.65
CA ILE A 82 5.54 -0.57 -18.61
C ILE A 82 5.24 -2.05 -18.86
N MET A 83 4.86 -2.39 -20.09
CA MET A 83 4.67 -3.77 -20.51
C MET A 83 6.04 -4.39 -20.81
N LEU A 84 6.44 -5.36 -20.01
CA LEU A 84 7.69 -6.09 -20.22
C LEU A 84 7.57 -7.09 -21.36
N PRO A 85 8.65 -7.38 -22.11
CA PRO A 85 8.65 -8.39 -23.17
C PRO A 85 8.20 -9.75 -22.65
N PHE A 86 7.55 -10.55 -23.52
CA PHE A 86 7.05 -11.88 -23.16
C PHE A 86 8.15 -12.84 -22.65
N LYS A 87 9.39 -12.69 -23.14
CA LYS A 87 10.55 -13.46 -22.67
C LYS A 87 10.85 -13.26 -21.18
N ASN A 88 10.40 -12.15 -20.59
CA ASN A 88 10.65 -11.80 -19.19
C ASN A 88 9.68 -12.47 -18.21
N GLY A 89 8.79 -13.33 -18.71
CA GLY A 89 7.82 -14.06 -17.89
C GLY A 89 6.46 -13.37 -17.81
N MET A 90 5.83 -13.45 -16.64
CA MET A 90 4.50 -12.89 -16.39
C MET A 90 4.46 -12.13 -15.07
N SER A 91 3.51 -11.21 -14.94
CA SER A 91 3.16 -10.61 -13.65
C SER A 91 2.81 -11.72 -12.65
N ARG A 92 3.27 -11.58 -11.42
CA ARG A 92 3.13 -12.66 -10.44
C ARG A 92 1.68 -12.97 -10.10
N ILE A 93 1.41 -14.26 -9.87
CA ILE A 93 0.18 -14.73 -9.27
C ILE A 93 0.46 -14.99 -7.80
N ASN A 94 -0.30 -14.40 -6.90
CA ASN A 94 -0.30 -14.76 -5.50
C ASN A 94 -1.52 -15.64 -5.21
N VAL A 95 -1.30 -16.83 -4.70
CA VAL A 95 -2.39 -17.72 -4.30
C VAL A 95 -2.66 -17.52 -2.82
N LYS A 96 -3.89 -17.17 -2.48
CA LYS A 96 -4.36 -17.01 -1.09
C LYS A 96 -5.40 -18.08 -0.80
N ILE A 97 -5.12 -18.91 0.18
CA ILE A 97 -6.01 -20.01 0.57
C ILE A 97 -6.65 -19.63 1.90
N ARG A 98 -7.97 -19.40 1.90
CA ARG A 98 -8.77 -19.03 3.05
C ARG A 98 -9.56 -20.22 3.57
N ILE A 99 -9.04 -20.87 4.59
CA ILE A 99 -9.65 -22.03 5.21
C ILE A 99 -10.60 -21.56 6.31
N PRO A 100 -11.88 -22.04 6.35
CA PRO A 100 -12.77 -21.75 7.46
C PRO A 100 -12.14 -22.18 8.78
N ALA A 101 -12.07 -21.29 9.73
CA ALA A 101 -11.51 -21.55 11.05
C ALA A 101 -12.33 -20.85 12.14
N ASP A 102 -12.28 -21.42 13.34
CA ASP A 102 -12.75 -20.75 14.53
C ASP A 102 -11.58 -19.96 15.13
N VAL A 103 -11.49 -18.68 14.77
CA VAL A 103 -10.44 -17.80 15.25
C VAL A 103 -10.91 -17.13 16.54
N LYS A 104 -10.39 -17.54 17.69
CA LYS A 104 -10.74 -17.00 19.02
C LYS A 104 -12.26 -17.04 19.31
N GLY A 105 -12.92 -18.17 19.02
CA GLY A 105 -14.35 -18.35 19.26
C GLY A 105 -15.26 -17.63 18.26
N LYS A 106 -14.72 -17.20 17.11
CA LYS A 106 -15.49 -16.55 16.04
C LYS A 106 -15.25 -17.26 14.72
N LYS A 107 -16.32 -17.45 13.94
CA LYS A 107 -16.21 -17.94 12.56
C LYS A 107 -15.40 -16.94 11.73
N GLY A 108 -14.31 -17.39 11.15
CA GLY A 108 -13.39 -16.61 10.33
C GLY A 108 -12.66 -17.50 9.36
N TYR A 109 -11.50 -17.03 8.89
CA TYR A 109 -10.62 -17.77 8.01
C TYR A 109 -9.19 -17.71 8.53
N GLU A 110 -8.47 -18.83 8.41
CA GLU A 110 -7.01 -18.84 8.39
C GLU A 110 -6.57 -18.65 6.94
N GLU A 111 -5.65 -17.72 6.70
CA GLU A 111 -5.14 -17.44 5.36
C GLU A 111 -3.69 -17.92 5.23
N THR A 112 -3.45 -18.68 4.17
CA THR A 112 -2.10 -19.08 3.74
C THR A 112 -1.82 -18.45 2.39
N GLU A 113 -0.68 -17.80 2.24
CA GLU A 113 -0.27 -17.14 1.01
C GLU A 113 0.93 -17.84 0.36
N LEU A 114 0.86 -18.01 -0.96
CA LEU A 114 1.97 -18.41 -1.83
C LEU A 114 2.22 -17.27 -2.82
N ASN A 115 3.30 -16.54 -2.60
CA ASN A 115 3.64 -15.35 -3.37
C ASN A 115 4.74 -15.66 -4.38
N ALA A 116 4.44 -15.48 -5.68
CA ALA A 116 5.43 -15.64 -6.74
C ALA A 116 6.39 -14.44 -6.82
N ALA A 117 7.56 -14.66 -7.41
CA ALA A 117 8.63 -13.65 -7.52
C ALA A 117 8.26 -12.49 -8.47
N GLY A 118 7.55 -12.79 -9.56
CA GLY A 118 7.24 -11.82 -10.62
C GLY A 118 8.19 -11.91 -11.83
N PRO A 119 8.04 -11.01 -12.80
CA PRO A 119 8.80 -11.02 -14.05
C PRO A 119 10.24 -10.55 -13.85
N VAL A 120 11.07 -10.81 -14.85
CA VAL A 120 12.42 -10.23 -14.95
C VAL A 120 12.30 -8.78 -15.40
N VAL A 121 12.87 -7.86 -14.63
CA VAL A 121 12.91 -6.42 -14.95
C VAL A 121 14.33 -6.07 -15.44
N GLU A 122 14.43 -5.71 -16.70
CA GLU A 122 15.70 -5.26 -17.31
C GLU A 122 15.89 -3.74 -17.11
N SER A 123 17.13 -3.26 -17.27
CA SER A 123 17.49 -1.86 -17.01
C SER A 123 16.71 -0.88 -17.88
N GLU A 124 16.48 -1.23 -19.15
CA GLU A 124 15.75 -0.42 -20.10
C GLU A 124 14.29 -0.16 -19.67
N ALA A 125 13.65 -1.16 -19.05
CA ALA A 125 12.30 -0.98 -18.50
C ALA A 125 12.28 -0.01 -17.32
N VAL A 126 13.37 0.05 -16.55
CA VAL A 126 13.53 1.03 -15.46
C VAL A 126 13.73 2.44 -16.06
N ASP A 127 14.49 2.58 -17.15
CA ASP A 127 14.65 3.85 -17.86
C ASP A 127 13.29 4.35 -18.39
N ASP A 128 12.51 3.47 -19.04
CA ASP A 128 11.16 3.80 -19.52
C ASP A 128 10.23 4.26 -18.40
N LEU A 129 10.37 3.69 -17.20
CA LEU A 129 9.60 4.10 -16.04
C LEU A 129 10.07 5.46 -15.50
N CYS A 130 11.39 5.69 -15.43
CA CYS A 130 11.97 6.97 -15.04
C CYS A 130 11.51 8.09 -15.98
N ASP A 131 11.57 7.87 -17.29
CA ASP A 131 11.04 8.83 -18.29
C ASP A 131 9.57 9.21 -18.10
N ARG A 132 8.75 8.29 -17.55
CA ARG A 132 7.36 8.59 -17.20
C ARG A 132 7.24 9.40 -15.92
N ILE A 133 8.11 9.12 -14.95
CA ILE A 133 8.14 9.83 -13.66
C ILE A 133 8.64 11.26 -13.86
N GLU A 134 9.64 11.48 -14.71
CA GLU A 134 10.16 12.82 -15.05
C GLU A 134 9.11 13.76 -15.66
N ARG A 135 8.02 13.20 -16.21
CA ARG A 135 6.89 13.99 -16.77
C ARG A 135 5.82 14.36 -15.75
N LEU A 136 6.00 14.02 -14.49
CA LEU A 136 5.11 14.49 -13.44
C LEU A 136 5.30 16.00 -13.25
N GLU A 137 4.21 16.66 -12.86
CA GLU A 137 4.17 18.11 -12.76
C GLU A 137 4.17 18.58 -11.29
N ASP A 138 4.52 19.83 -11.07
CA ASP A 138 4.43 20.43 -9.73
C ASP A 138 3.02 20.29 -9.14
N GLY A 139 2.97 19.90 -7.87
CA GLY A 139 1.73 19.61 -7.16
C GLY A 139 1.19 18.18 -7.36
N ASP A 140 1.76 17.37 -8.25
CA ASP A 140 1.43 15.95 -8.34
C ASP A 140 1.88 15.20 -7.06
N ILE A 141 1.23 14.06 -6.80
CA ILE A 141 1.58 13.17 -5.70
C ILE A 141 1.94 11.81 -6.29
N LEU A 142 3.13 11.30 -5.96
CA LEU A 142 3.59 9.96 -6.35
C LEU A 142 3.64 9.04 -5.12
N VAL A 143 2.91 7.93 -5.14
CA VAL A 143 2.91 6.93 -4.06
C VAL A 143 3.75 5.73 -4.47
N LEU A 144 4.89 5.53 -3.83
CA LEU A 144 5.73 4.34 -4.00
C LEU A 144 5.38 3.33 -2.91
N ALA A 145 4.73 2.23 -3.29
CA ALA A 145 4.25 1.26 -2.32
C ALA A 145 4.44 -0.19 -2.79
N GLY A 146 4.77 -1.06 -1.85
CA GLY A 146 4.88 -2.50 -2.07
C GLY A 146 6.30 -3.00 -2.33
N SER A 147 6.38 -4.26 -2.76
CA SER A 147 7.64 -4.94 -3.02
C SER A 147 8.19 -4.60 -4.42
N MET A 148 9.49 -4.74 -4.56
CA MET A 148 10.19 -4.68 -5.83
C MET A 148 10.54 -6.10 -6.29
N PRO A 149 10.47 -6.42 -7.60
CA PRO A 149 10.96 -7.70 -8.09
C PRO A 149 12.41 -7.93 -7.67
N SER A 150 12.73 -9.15 -7.25
CA SER A 150 14.11 -9.50 -6.89
C SER A 150 15.07 -9.52 -8.09
N THR A 151 14.50 -9.50 -9.28
CA THR A 151 15.21 -9.48 -10.56
C THR A 151 15.53 -8.07 -11.05
N ALA A 152 14.94 -7.04 -10.43
CA ALA A 152 15.20 -5.65 -10.81
C ALA A 152 16.65 -5.26 -10.47
N PRO A 153 17.30 -4.39 -11.29
CA PRO A 153 18.60 -3.84 -10.96
C PRO A 153 18.67 -3.26 -9.55
N GLU A 154 19.81 -3.40 -8.87
CA GLU A 154 19.98 -2.95 -7.48
C GLU A 154 19.77 -1.45 -7.28
N ASP A 155 20.06 -0.66 -8.32
CA ASP A 155 19.92 0.80 -8.35
C ASP A 155 18.54 1.28 -8.76
N THR A 156 17.59 0.37 -9.04
CA THR A 156 16.23 0.71 -9.51
C THR A 156 15.55 1.74 -8.63
N LEU A 157 15.61 1.57 -7.31
CA LEU A 157 14.95 2.48 -6.39
C LEU A 157 15.57 3.89 -6.43
N GLU A 158 16.89 3.96 -6.43
CA GLU A 158 17.61 5.23 -6.48
C GLU A 158 17.38 5.96 -7.82
N ARG A 159 17.33 5.23 -8.93
CA ARG A 159 17.00 5.80 -10.25
C ARG A 159 15.61 6.40 -10.26
N ILE A 160 14.61 5.65 -9.78
CA ILE A 160 13.21 6.10 -9.65
C ILE A 160 13.13 7.35 -8.78
N LEU A 161 13.77 7.35 -7.62
CA LEU A 161 13.73 8.49 -6.69
C LEU A 161 14.45 9.72 -7.26
N SER A 162 15.53 9.53 -8.02
CA SER A 162 16.24 10.60 -8.70
C SER A 162 15.47 11.20 -9.87
N ALA A 163 14.55 10.43 -10.48
CA ALA A 163 13.70 10.86 -11.58
C ALA A 163 12.48 11.69 -11.13
N ILE A 164 12.23 11.78 -9.82
CA ILE A 164 11.08 12.56 -9.31
C ILE A 164 11.38 14.05 -9.43
N PRO A 165 10.57 14.82 -10.20
CA PRO A 165 10.80 16.25 -10.35
C PRO A 165 10.63 17.03 -9.04
N ASP A 166 11.34 18.16 -8.95
CA ASP A 166 11.09 19.13 -7.88
C ASP A 166 9.62 19.57 -7.89
N GLY A 167 9.04 19.71 -6.67
CA GLY A 167 7.61 20.09 -6.52
C GLY A 167 6.64 18.90 -6.48
N VAL A 168 7.02 17.73 -6.97
CA VAL A 168 6.24 16.50 -6.80
C VAL A 168 6.35 16.00 -5.36
N LYS A 169 5.21 15.77 -4.71
CA LYS A 169 5.17 15.16 -3.37
C LYS A 169 5.22 13.65 -3.51
N PHE A 170 6.20 12.97 -2.91
CA PHE A 170 6.18 11.52 -2.94
C PHE A 170 6.00 10.88 -1.57
N VAL A 171 5.18 9.85 -1.55
CA VAL A 171 4.81 9.05 -0.39
C VAL A 171 5.49 7.69 -0.50
N VAL A 172 6.08 7.19 0.58
CA VAL A 172 6.78 5.92 0.60
C VAL A 172 6.16 4.98 1.63
N ASP A 173 5.67 3.83 1.16
CA ASP A 173 5.24 2.71 2.00
C ASP A 173 6.15 1.50 1.74
N MET A 174 7.34 1.57 2.28
CA MET A 174 8.41 0.57 2.20
C MET A 174 9.09 0.44 3.55
N THR A 175 9.82 -0.67 3.76
CA THR A 175 10.49 -0.99 5.02
C THR A 175 11.97 -1.29 4.83
N GLY A 176 12.71 -1.37 5.93
CA GLY A 176 14.11 -1.78 5.94
C GLY A 176 15.04 -0.85 5.17
N ASP A 177 15.99 -1.43 4.45
CA ASP A 177 17.02 -0.64 3.76
C ASP A 177 16.44 0.20 2.61
N ARG A 178 15.30 -0.21 2.02
CA ARG A 178 14.62 0.59 0.99
C ARG A 178 14.08 1.89 1.56
N LEU A 179 13.50 1.85 2.76
CA LEU A 179 13.07 3.06 3.45
C LEU A 179 14.26 3.98 3.75
N LYS A 180 15.38 3.43 4.27
CA LYS A 180 16.61 4.21 4.53
C LYS A 180 17.15 4.89 3.27
N LYS A 181 17.10 4.22 2.12
CA LYS A 181 17.47 4.81 0.83
C LYS A 181 16.53 5.94 0.45
N ALA A 182 15.21 5.72 0.56
CA ALA A 182 14.20 6.71 0.19
C ALA A 182 14.25 7.98 1.07
N LEU A 183 14.60 7.86 2.35
CA LEU A 183 14.74 9.01 3.26
C LEU A 183 15.74 10.05 2.77
N LYS A 184 16.80 9.64 2.07
CA LYS A 184 17.82 10.56 1.51
C LYS A 184 17.26 11.51 0.45
N PHE A 185 16.10 11.19 -0.13
CA PHE A 185 15.44 11.98 -1.17
C PHE A 185 14.31 12.88 -0.62
N GLY A 186 14.08 12.89 0.69
CA GLY A 186 13.14 13.80 1.34
C GLY A 186 11.66 13.50 1.07
N PRO A 187 11.16 12.27 1.29
CA PRO A 187 9.76 11.92 1.06
C PRO A 187 8.82 12.87 1.79
N PHE A 188 7.74 13.27 1.10
CA PHE A 188 6.67 14.06 1.70
C PHE A 188 6.02 13.31 2.88
N LEU A 189 5.82 11.99 2.73
CA LEU A 189 5.21 11.15 3.76
C LEU A 189 5.81 9.75 3.74
N ILE A 190 6.09 9.24 4.93
CA ILE A 190 6.30 7.81 5.16
C ILE A 190 5.27 7.30 6.17
N LYS A 191 4.91 6.01 6.08
CA LYS A 191 3.91 5.42 6.97
C LYS A 191 4.32 4.03 7.47
N PRO A 192 5.27 3.93 8.40
CA PRO A 192 5.51 2.68 9.10
C PRO A 192 4.33 2.30 10.02
N ASN A 193 4.11 1.00 10.22
CA ASN A 193 3.34 0.54 11.35
C ASN A 193 4.24 0.44 12.61
N LEU A 194 3.64 0.23 13.78
CA LEU A 194 4.37 0.15 15.04
C LEU A 194 5.43 -0.98 15.03
N GLU A 195 5.10 -2.14 14.45
CA GLU A 195 6.04 -3.26 14.36
C GLU A 195 7.25 -2.90 13.47
N GLU A 196 7.01 -2.30 12.31
CA GLU A 196 8.05 -1.82 11.40
C GLU A 196 8.93 -0.74 12.06
N LEU A 197 8.31 0.13 12.85
CA LEU A 197 9.03 1.15 13.62
C LEU A 197 9.89 0.53 14.72
N CYS A 198 9.37 -0.45 15.47
CA CYS A 198 10.14 -1.21 16.47
C CYS A 198 11.32 -1.95 15.83
N GLN A 199 11.11 -2.58 14.66
CA GLN A 199 12.19 -3.23 13.91
C GLN A 199 13.27 -2.23 13.49
N ALA A 200 12.88 -1.05 13.01
CA ALA A 200 13.82 0.00 12.65
C ALA A 200 14.60 0.55 13.86
N ALA A 201 13.94 0.67 15.02
CA ALA A 201 14.53 1.09 16.28
C ALA A 201 15.42 0.03 16.93
N GLY A 202 15.27 -1.25 16.57
CA GLY A 202 15.94 -2.39 17.19
C GLY A 202 15.50 -2.67 18.63
N ARG A 203 14.34 -2.15 19.04
CA ARG A 203 13.74 -2.34 20.36
C ARG A 203 12.22 -2.21 20.32
N GLU A 204 11.54 -2.72 21.32
CA GLU A 204 10.12 -2.45 21.52
C GLU A 204 9.90 -0.97 21.94
N LEU A 205 8.80 -0.39 21.44
CA LEU A 205 8.35 0.96 21.73
C LEU A 205 6.98 0.84 22.43
N ALA A 206 7.00 0.82 23.76
CA ALA A 206 5.79 0.60 24.55
C ALA A 206 5.06 1.90 24.88
N GLU A 207 5.82 2.98 25.08
CA GLU A 207 5.27 4.27 25.46
C GLU A 207 5.12 5.19 24.22
N GLU A 208 4.11 6.05 24.27
CA GLU A 208 3.81 6.97 23.18
C GLU A 208 4.97 7.93 22.89
N GLU A 209 5.65 8.38 23.94
CA GLU A 209 6.82 9.26 23.85
C GLU A 209 7.97 8.59 23.09
N ASP A 210 8.16 7.29 23.26
CA ASP A 210 9.15 6.50 22.51
C ASP A 210 8.79 6.42 21.02
N ILE A 211 7.51 6.21 20.71
CA ILE A 211 7.00 6.17 19.33
C ILE A 211 7.23 7.51 18.65
N ILE A 212 6.87 8.62 19.32
CA ILE A 212 7.07 9.98 18.80
C ILE A 212 8.56 10.26 18.58
N ALA A 213 9.40 9.93 19.56
CA ALA A 213 10.85 10.15 19.46
C ALA A 213 11.47 9.38 18.30
N GLU A 214 10.98 8.17 18.01
CA GLU A 214 11.47 7.37 16.87
C GLU A 214 10.96 7.94 15.54
N ALA A 215 9.69 8.39 15.48
CA ALA A 215 9.16 9.09 14.31
C ALA A 215 9.94 10.38 14.01
N GLU A 216 10.33 11.14 15.03
CA GLU A 216 11.19 12.31 14.86
C GLU A 216 12.58 11.97 14.31
N LYS A 217 13.16 10.83 14.68
CA LYS A 217 14.42 10.37 14.07
C LYS A 217 14.26 10.11 12.57
N LEU A 218 13.15 9.49 12.15
CA LEU A 218 12.86 9.29 10.73
C LEU A 218 12.67 10.63 9.98
N LYS A 219 12.08 11.64 10.64
CA LYS A 219 12.05 13.00 10.09
C LYS A 219 13.45 13.58 9.93
N LYS A 220 14.28 13.50 10.96
CA LYS A 220 15.68 13.98 10.91
C LYS A 220 16.50 13.23 9.83
N ALA A 221 16.12 11.98 9.53
CA ALA A 221 16.73 11.19 8.47
C ALA A 221 16.26 11.58 7.07
N GLY A 222 15.23 12.46 6.94
CA GLY A 222 14.80 13.02 5.65
C GLY A 222 13.30 13.08 5.41
N ALA A 223 12.47 12.32 6.11
CA ALA A 223 11.01 12.38 5.90
C ALA A 223 10.44 13.74 6.34
N ARG A 224 9.53 14.31 5.55
CA ARG A 224 8.85 15.55 5.94
C ARG A 224 7.73 15.27 6.95
N ASN A 225 6.96 14.23 6.73
CA ASN A 225 5.86 13.78 7.60
C ASN A 225 6.00 12.28 7.86
N VAL A 226 5.70 11.85 9.09
CA VAL A 226 5.75 10.44 9.51
C VAL A 226 4.44 10.07 10.17
N ILE A 227 3.67 9.16 9.57
CA ILE A 227 2.54 8.52 10.21
C ILE A 227 3.00 7.19 10.80
N VAL A 228 2.74 6.95 12.06
CA VAL A 228 2.89 5.64 12.70
C VAL A 228 1.50 5.07 12.92
N SER A 229 1.17 3.98 12.22
CA SER A 229 -0.09 3.27 12.41
C SER A 229 0.04 2.22 13.51
N MET A 230 -0.89 2.20 14.47
CA MET A 230 -0.85 1.39 15.69
C MET A 230 -2.07 0.44 15.79
N GLY A 231 -2.65 0.07 14.67
CA GLY A 231 -3.80 -0.85 14.62
C GLY A 231 -5.00 -0.31 15.40
N ALA A 232 -5.41 -1.02 16.45
CA ALA A 232 -6.56 -0.63 17.26
C ALA A 232 -6.36 0.66 18.07
N ASP A 233 -5.12 1.07 18.28
CA ASP A 233 -4.78 2.31 19.01
C ASP A 233 -4.80 3.54 18.10
N GLY A 234 -5.02 3.34 16.79
CA GLY A 234 -5.12 4.43 15.83
C GLY A 234 -3.80 4.80 15.16
N ALA A 235 -3.49 6.08 15.10
CA ALA A 235 -2.26 6.55 14.48
C ALA A 235 -1.76 7.87 15.09
N ILE A 236 -0.45 8.07 15.00
CA ILE A 236 0.24 9.32 15.34
C ILE A 236 0.89 9.84 14.06
N LEU A 237 0.75 11.12 13.79
CA LEU A 237 1.47 11.84 12.74
C LEU A 237 2.41 12.86 13.38
N VAL A 238 3.67 12.83 13.00
CA VAL A 238 4.62 13.93 13.24
C VAL A 238 4.80 14.66 11.92
N ASP A 239 4.30 15.89 11.84
CA ASP A 239 4.29 16.67 10.61
C ASP A 239 5.63 17.37 10.29
N LYS A 240 5.70 18.04 9.14
CA LYS A 240 6.91 18.75 8.68
C LYS A 240 7.40 19.82 9.67
N ASP A 241 6.51 20.45 10.43
CA ASP A 241 6.82 21.52 11.39
C ASP A 241 7.13 20.96 12.78
N GLY A 242 6.98 19.65 13.00
CA GLY A 242 7.21 18.96 14.27
C GLY A 242 5.97 18.93 15.17
N CYS A 243 4.80 19.33 14.65
CA CYS A 243 3.55 19.17 15.38
C CYS A 243 3.13 17.71 15.43
N ILE A 244 2.53 17.32 16.55
CA ILE A 244 2.09 15.94 16.79
C ILE A 244 0.58 15.91 16.70
N HIS A 245 0.07 15.11 15.75
CA HIS A 245 -1.36 14.87 15.56
C HIS A 245 -1.68 13.43 15.97
N LYS A 246 -2.78 13.23 16.66
CA LYS A 246 -3.18 11.92 17.17
C LYS A 246 -4.61 11.64 16.80
N CYS A 247 -4.86 10.42 16.32
CA CYS A 247 -6.20 9.98 15.96
C CYS A 247 -6.41 8.54 16.46
N LYS A 248 -7.37 8.34 17.33
CA LYS A 248 -7.74 7.01 17.84
C LYS A 248 -8.54 6.24 16.80
N ALA A 249 -8.30 4.93 16.69
CA ALA A 249 -9.15 4.10 15.88
C ALA A 249 -10.53 3.93 16.55
N PRO A 250 -11.62 3.93 15.76
CA PRO A 250 -12.94 3.69 16.31
C PRO A 250 -13.12 2.21 16.66
N SER A 251 -13.94 1.94 17.66
CA SER A 251 -14.28 0.57 18.02
C SER A 251 -15.09 -0.13 16.93
N GLY A 252 -14.71 -1.35 16.59
CA GLY A 252 -15.41 -2.16 15.60
C GLY A 252 -15.01 -3.64 15.64
N LYS A 253 -15.71 -4.47 14.89
CA LYS A 253 -15.41 -5.90 14.78
C LYS A 253 -14.45 -6.11 13.59
N PRO A 254 -13.20 -6.54 13.80
CA PRO A 254 -12.30 -6.81 12.69
C PRO A 254 -12.74 -8.06 11.92
N LEU A 255 -12.78 -7.97 10.60
CA LEU A 255 -12.97 -9.09 9.68
C LEU A 255 -11.66 -9.49 8.97
N GLY A 256 -10.72 -8.55 8.86
CA GLY A 256 -9.41 -8.82 8.27
C GLY A 256 -8.60 -7.53 8.17
N ALA A 257 -7.29 -7.63 7.95
CA ALA A 257 -6.40 -6.47 7.83
C ALA A 257 -5.99 -6.14 6.38
N PHE A 258 -6.63 -6.81 5.40
CA PHE A 258 -6.30 -6.64 3.98
C PHE A 258 -6.43 -5.16 3.54
N GLY A 259 -5.36 -4.60 3.04
CA GLY A 259 -5.34 -3.24 2.48
C GLY A 259 -5.56 -2.11 3.48
N ALA A 260 -5.53 -2.37 4.79
CA ALA A 260 -5.76 -1.34 5.81
C ALA A 260 -4.73 -0.20 5.73
N GLY A 261 -3.44 -0.53 5.62
CA GLY A 261 -2.37 0.44 5.44
C GLY A 261 -2.49 1.24 4.14
N ASP A 262 -2.85 0.57 3.04
CA ASP A 262 -3.05 1.18 1.73
C ASP A 262 -4.26 2.13 1.76
N SER A 263 -5.34 1.71 2.42
CA SER A 263 -6.55 2.53 2.62
C SER A 263 -6.25 3.76 3.48
N MET A 264 -5.46 3.61 4.55
CA MET A 264 -5.02 4.74 5.38
C MET A 264 -4.21 5.75 4.54
N THR A 265 -3.29 5.28 3.70
CA THR A 265 -2.52 6.14 2.80
C THR A 265 -3.44 6.90 1.83
N ALA A 266 -4.41 6.21 1.22
CA ALA A 266 -5.36 6.82 0.30
C ALA A 266 -6.26 7.86 1.00
N GLY A 267 -6.78 7.53 2.18
CA GLY A 267 -7.60 8.44 2.99
C GLY A 267 -6.81 9.69 3.42
N PHE A 268 -5.57 9.52 3.88
CA PHE A 268 -4.70 10.65 4.22
C PHE A 268 -4.44 11.56 3.01
N ILE A 269 -4.12 10.99 1.84
CA ILE A 269 -3.90 11.77 0.61
C ILE A 269 -5.17 12.55 0.23
N LYS A 270 -6.34 11.91 0.28
CA LYS A 270 -7.63 12.57 0.02
C LYS A 270 -7.84 13.74 0.97
N GLY A 271 -7.72 13.52 2.28
CA GLY A 271 -7.92 14.57 3.27
C GLY A 271 -6.93 15.73 3.12
N PHE A 272 -5.67 15.42 2.79
CA PHE A 272 -4.66 16.44 2.55
C PHE A 272 -4.93 17.25 1.27
N ILE A 273 -5.45 16.62 0.21
CA ILE A 273 -5.84 17.34 -1.03
C ILE A 273 -7.00 18.28 -0.77
N ASP A 274 -8.00 17.84 0.02
CA ASP A 274 -9.23 18.60 0.24
C ASP A 274 -9.01 19.84 1.12
N GLU A 275 -8.34 19.68 2.25
CA GLU A 275 -8.31 20.70 3.30
C GLU A 275 -6.91 21.28 3.58
N HIS A 276 -5.85 20.62 3.11
CA HIS A 276 -4.46 20.93 3.49
C HIS A 276 -4.22 20.95 5.02
N ASP A 277 -5.07 20.25 5.78
CA ASP A 277 -5.06 20.11 7.22
C ASP A 277 -4.62 18.70 7.61
N TYR A 278 -3.64 18.61 8.51
CA TYR A 278 -3.07 17.33 8.91
C TYR A 278 -3.95 16.53 9.86
N ASP A 279 -4.74 17.20 10.72
CA ASP A 279 -5.67 16.52 11.62
C ASP A 279 -6.80 15.88 10.83
N TYR A 280 -7.39 16.62 9.88
CA TYR A 280 -8.41 16.10 8.97
C TYR A 280 -7.87 14.96 8.10
N ALA A 281 -6.68 15.13 7.53
CA ALA A 281 -6.04 14.10 6.71
C ALA A 281 -5.76 12.81 7.50
N LEU A 282 -5.23 12.94 8.73
CA LEU A 282 -5.00 11.80 9.61
C LEU A 282 -6.31 11.11 10.00
N LYS A 283 -7.33 11.88 10.34
CA LYS A 283 -8.66 11.36 10.67
C LYS A 283 -9.25 10.55 9.51
N LEU A 284 -9.23 11.07 8.28
CA LEU A 284 -9.74 10.36 7.11
C LEU A 284 -8.88 9.12 6.78
N GLY A 285 -7.57 9.20 7.00
CA GLY A 285 -6.66 8.06 6.89
C GLY A 285 -7.01 6.93 7.88
N VAL A 286 -7.19 7.27 9.17
CA VAL A 286 -7.59 6.29 10.21
C VAL A 286 -8.97 5.71 9.91
N ALA A 287 -9.92 6.52 9.46
CA ALA A 287 -11.25 6.05 9.07
C ALA A 287 -11.19 5.04 7.93
N ALA A 288 -10.44 5.35 6.87
CA ALA A 288 -10.29 4.47 5.71
C ALA A 288 -9.57 3.15 6.06
N GLY A 289 -8.49 3.22 6.87
CA GLY A 289 -7.80 2.04 7.36
C GLY A 289 -8.69 1.17 8.25
N SER A 290 -9.45 1.78 9.16
CA SER A 290 -10.39 1.08 10.04
C SER A 290 -11.56 0.46 9.28
N ALA A 291 -12.09 1.17 8.27
CA ALA A 291 -13.14 0.62 7.39
C ALA A 291 -12.64 -0.64 6.66
N ALA A 292 -11.40 -0.63 6.15
CA ALA A 292 -10.82 -1.82 5.52
C ALA A 292 -10.74 -3.01 6.49
N VAL A 293 -10.37 -2.76 7.76
CA VAL A 293 -10.32 -3.80 8.80
C VAL A 293 -11.71 -4.34 9.13
N PHE A 294 -12.72 -3.49 9.21
CA PHE A 294 -14.09 -3.89 9.56
C PHE A 294 -14.78 -4.63 8.41
N GLU A 295 -14.48 -4.29 7.16
CA GLU A 295 -15.07 -4.94 5.99
C GLU A 295 -14.24 -6.14 5.48
N GLY A 296 -12.96 -6.27 5.86
CA GLY A 296 -12.04 -7.31 5.37
C GLY A 296 -11.73 -7.20 3.88
N LYS A 297 -11.90 -6.01 3.30
CA LYS A 297 -11.69 -5.67 1.88
C LYS A 297 -11.30 -4.20 1.73
N LEU A 298 -10.97 -3.76 0.52
CA LEU A 298 -10.82 -2.34 0.24
C LEU A 298 -12.19 -1.64 0.34
N PRO A 299 -12.32 -0.59 1.19
CA PRO A 299 -13.61 -0.02 1.53
C PRO A 299 -14.15 0.91 0.43
N SER A 300 -15.47 0.97 0.31
CA SER A 300 -16.19 1.96 -0.49
C SER A 300 -16.23 3.33 0.22
N TYR A 301 -16.66 4.36 -0.49
CA TYR A 301 -16.87 5.70 0.05
C TYR A 301 -17.79 5.68 1.29
N ASP A 302 -18.96 5.06 1.17
CA ASP A 302 -19.96 5.01 2.25
C ASP A 302 -19.43 4.27 3.49
N GLU A 303 -18.67 3.18 3.29
CA GLU A 303 -18.03 2.44 4.38
C GLU A 303 -16.98 3.30 5.11
N ILE A 304 -16.20 4.08 4.38
CA ILE A 304 -15.22 5.02 4.95
C ILE A 304 -15.93 6.13 5.73
N MET A 305 -16.90 6.79 5.13
CA MET A 305 -17.61 7.92 5.76
C MET A 305 -18.39 7.50 7.00
N LYS A 306 -19.01 6.32 6.99
CA LYS A 306 -19.65 5.75 8.18
C LYS A 306 -18.70 5.52 9.35
N VAL A 307 -17.43 5.26 9.05
CA VAL A 307 -16.37 5.14 10.07
C VAL A 307 -15.86 6.50 10.47
N PHE A 308 -15.69 7.42 9.51
CA PHE A 308 -15.21 8.79 9.74
C PHE A 308 -16.05 9.56 10.77
N ASP A 309 -17.38 9.36 10.78
CA ASP A 309 -18.28 9.96 11.75
C ASP A 309 -18.08 9.43 13.19
N LYS A 310 -17.29 8.36 13.37
CA LYS A 310 -17.02 7.72 14.67
C LYS A 310 -15.60 7.97 15.18
N VAL A 311 -14.76 8.56 14.35
CA VAL A 311 -13.39 8.98 14.65
C VAL A 311 -13.38 10.46 15.16
#